data_fe4671b2c49713456235ce618800bdfa
#
_entry.id   fe4671b2c49713456235ce618800bdfa
#
_cell.length_a   1.000
_cell.length_b   1.000
_cell.length_c   1.000
_cell.angle_alpha   90.00
_cell.angle_beta   90.00
_cell.angle_gamma   90.00
#
_symmetry.space_group_name_H-M   'P 1'
#
loop_
_entity.id
_entity.type
_entity.pdbx_description
1 polymer ?
#
loop_
_entity_poly.entity_id
_entity_poly.type
_entity_poly.pdbx_seq_one_letter_code
_entity_poly.pdbx_strand_id
1 'polypeptide(L)'
;KGIYEFFEAFQLLKNKKVKCQFVLVGDVDPLNPASIKRSTLQKWKVDKEIKWLGWIDDIQKVLLETDILCLPSYREGLPKSLVEGAAASLPLVATDTVGCREVVIDGHNGFLVPIKDSKKLAEAIEKLVLDSSLRKLMGRESFRMANSKFSSSKINSLTLKVYNELCLKNS
;
A
#
# COMPACT_ATOMS: atom_id res chain seq x y z
N LYS A 1 -7.87 -8.84 -2.46
CA LYS A 1 -6.73 -7.98 -2.07
C LYS A 1 -5.47 -8.19 -2.95
N GLY A 2 -5.51 -9.02 -3.99
CA GLY A 2 -4.38 -9.22 -4.89
C GLY A 2 -3.15 -9.88 -4.26
N ILE A 3 -3.38 -10.76 -3.27
CA ILE A 3 -2.29 -11.44 -2.55
C ILE A 3 -1.56 -12.44 -3.45
N TYR A 4 -2.26 -13.05 -4.41
CA TYR A 4 -1.63 -13.95 -5.38
C TYR A 4 -0.72 -13.18 -6.34
N GLU A 5 -1.15 -12.03 -6.84
CA GLU A 5 -0.33 -11.16 -7.68
C GLU A 5 0.90 -10.63 -6.93
N PHE A 6 0.76 -10.36 -5.64
CA PHE A 6 1.89 -9.99 -4.78
C PHE A 6 2.91 -11.12 -4.69
N PHE A 7 2.46 -12.36 -4.51
CA PHE A 7 3.32 -13.54 -4.49
C PHE A 7 3.97 -13.81 -5.85
N GLU A 8 3.20 -13.74 -6.93
CA GLU A 8 3.74 -13.92 -8.29
C GLU A 8 4.78 -12.86 -8.64
N ALA A 9 4.55 -11.59 -8.25
CA ALA A 9 5.52 -10.53 -8.42
C ALA A 9 6.84 -10.83 -7.68
N PHE A 10 6.74 -11.36 -6.44
CA PHE A 10 7.92 -11.84 -5.71
C PHE A 10 8.67 -12.93 -6.48
N GLN A 11 7.98 -13.94 -7.00
CA GLN A 11 8.59 -15.03 -7.77
C GLN A 11 9.30 -14.49 -9.03
N LEU A 12 8.68 -13.54 -9.74
CA LEU A 12 9.29 -12.90 -10.90
C LEU A 12 10.60 -12.19 -10.53
N LEU A 13 10.62 -11.43 -9.44
CA LEU A 13 11.82 -10.73 -8.98
C LEU A 13 12.90 -11.69 -8.48
N LYS A 14 12.51 -12.75 -7.78
CA LYS A 14 13.41 -13.83 -7.35
C LYS A 14 14.10 -14.50 -8.55
N ASN A 15 13.33 -14.81 -9.60
CA ASN A 15 13.88 -15.39 -10.83
C ASN A 15 14.86 -14.44 -11.56
N LYS A 16 14.63 -13.14 -11.49
CA LYS A 16 15.54 -12.09 -11.96
C LYS A 16 16.74 -11.86 -11.02
N LYS A 17 16.82 -12.56 -9.90
CA LYS A 17 17.84 -12.39 -8.85
C LYS A 17 17.87 -10.98 -8.23
N VAL A 18 16.75 -10.27 -8.24
CA VAL A 18 16.59 -9.00 -7.54
C VAL A 18 16.51 -9.25 -6.04
N LYS A 19 17.43 -8.67 -5.28
CA LYS A 19 17.49 -8.84 -3.81
C LYS A 19 16.46 -7.96 -3.13
N CYS A 20 15.36 -8.55 -2.70
CA CYS A 20 14.33 -7.90 -1.90
C CYS A 20 13.63 -8.92 -1.01
N GLN A 21 13.02 -8.46 0.08
CA GLN A 21 12.18 -9.27 0.94
C GLN A 21 10.75 -8.77 0.86
N PHE A 22 9.82 -9.68 0.64
CA PHE A 22 8.40 -9.37 0.69
C PHE A 22 7.86 -9.68 2.09
N VAL A 23 7.19 -8.70 2.67
CA VAL A 23 6.56 -8.79 3.99
C VAL A 23 5.06 -8.62 3.81
N LEU A 24 4.30 -9.61 4.29
CA LEU A 24 2.84 -9.57 4.27
C LEU A 24 2.34 -9.32 5.69
N VAL A 25 1.57 -8.25 5.86
CA VAL A 25 0.89 -7.90 7.13
C VAL A 25 -0.61 -8.11 6.98
N GLY A 26 -1.21 -8.65 8.00
CA GLY A 26 -2.64 -8.97 8.05
C GLY A 26 -2.88 -10.48 8.17
N ASP A 27 -4.09 -10.83 8.52
CA ASP A 27 -4.51 -12.22 8.66
C ASP A 27 -5.61 -12.57 7.65
N VAL A 28 -5.93 -13.83 7.55
CA VAL A 28 -7.05 -14.33 6.75
C VAL A 28 -8.37 -13.87 7.35
N ASP A 29 -9.30 -13.49 6.48
CA ASP A 29 -10.68 -13.20 6.88
C ASP A 29 -11.52 -14.46 6.63
N PRO A 30 -11.90 -15.21 7.68
CA PRO A 30 -12.64 -16.47 7.51
C PRO A 30 -14.06 -16.26 7.00
N LEU A 31 -14.62 -15.05 7.13
CA LEU A 31 -15.96 -14.70 6.65
C LEU A 31 -15.96 -14.28 5.18
N ASN A 32 -14.80 -14.02 4.60
CA ASN A 32 -14.68 -13.61 3.21
C ASN A 32 -14.35 -14.81 2.31
N PRO A 33 -15.27 -15.27 1.46
CA PRO A 33 -15.04 -16.44 0.60
C PRO A 33 -13.89 -16.23 -0.40
N ALA A 34 -13.52 -14.98 -0.69
CA ALA A 34 -12.38 -14.64 -1.53
C ALA A 34 -11.07 -14.51 -0.75
N SER A 35 -11.07 -14.80 0.56
CA SER A 35 -9.86 -14.76 1.37
C SER A 35 -8.88 -15.88 0.98
N ILE A 36 -7.59 -15.58 1.01
CA ILE A 36 -6.56 -16.61 0.82
C ILE A 36 -6.62 -17.64 1.97
N LYS A 37 -6.38 -18.89 1.65
CA LYS A 37 -6.35 -19.95 2.66
C LYS A 37 -5.13 -19.79 3.57
N ARG A 38 -5.33 -19.94 4.89
CA ARG A 38 -4.25 -19.90 5.89
C ARG A 38 -3.13 -20.90 5.58
N SER A 39 -3.48 -22.10 5.09
CA SER A 39 -2.52 -23.12 4.67
C SER A 39 -1.58 -22.65 3.56
N THR A 40 -2.07 -21.84 2.62
CA THR A 40 -1.25 -21.25 1.56
C THR A 40 -0.23 -20.25 2.14
N LEU A 41 -0.66 -19.37 3.03
CA LEU A 41 0.24 -18.42 3.71
C LEU A 41 1.29 -19.13 4.57
N GLN A 42 0.88 -20.17 5.27
CA GLN A 42 1.80 -21.00 6.06
C GLN A 42 2.87 -21.66 5.18
N LYS A 43 2.49 -22.20 4.01
CA LYS A 43 3.42 -22.77 3.05
C LYS A 43 4.46 -21.72 2.61
N TRP A 44 4.03 -20.55 2.16
CA TRP A 44 4.94 -19.48 1.73
C TRP A 44 5.88 -19.03 2.86
N LYS A 45 5.41 -19.01 4.11
CA LYS A 45 6.24 -18.70 5.27
C LYS A 45 7.29 -19.78 5.55
N VAL A 46 6.91 -21.06 5.48
CA VAL A 46 7.81 -22.20 5.70
C VAL A 46 8.90 -22.24 4.62
N ASP A 47 8.53 -22.01 3.38
CA ASP A 47 9.45 -21.98 2.23
C ASP A 47 10.32 -20.70 2.22
N LYS A 48 10.16 -19.82 3.24
CA LYS A 48 10.87 -18.53 3.37
C LYS A 48 10.72 -17.63 2.13
N GLU A 49 9.63 -17.76 1.42
CA GLU A 49 9.36 -16.97 0.22
C GLU A 49 8.83 -15.59 0.57
N ILE A 50 7.91 -15.52 1.54
CA ILE A 50 7.35 -14.26 2.05
C ILE A 50 7.37 -14.30 3.59
N LYS A 51 7.77 -13.20 4.21
CA LYS A 51 7.67 -13.01 5.66
C LYS A 51 6.24 -12.63 6.02
N TRP A 52 5.44 -13.60 6.46
CA TRP A 52 4.08 -13.32 6.94
C TRP A 52 4.09 -13.02 8.44
N LEU A 53 3.61 -11.83 8.81
CA LEU A 53 3.60 -11.33 10.20
C LEU A 53 2.24 -11.55 10.90
N GLY A 54 1.17 -11.87 10.14
CA GLY A 54 -0.18 -11.96 10.70
C GLY A 54 -0.74 -10.58 11.07
N TRP A 55 -1.64 -10.55 12.06
CA TRP A 55 -2.19 -9.31 12.59
C TRP A 55 -1.14 -8.55 13.40
N ILE A 56 -1.04 -7.24 13.20
CA ILE A 56 -0.12 -6.35 13.90
C ILE A 56 -0.93 -5.16 14.45
N ASP A 57 -0.84 -4.91 15.75
CA ASP A 57 -1.52 -3.79 16.40
C ASP A 57 -0.80 -2.46 16.12
N ASP A 58 0.53 -2.46 16.18
CA ASP A 58 1.38 -1.29 15.93
C ASP A 58 2.03 -1.39 14.55
N ILE A 59 1.29 -1.00 13.53
CA ILE A 59 1.77 -1.00 12.13
C ILE A 59 2.94 -0.04 11.91
N GLN A 60 3.08 0.99 12.75
CA GLN A 60 4.12 2.01 12.58
C GLN A 60 5.52 1.40 12.64
N LYS A 61 5.75 0.43 13.55
CA LYS A 61 7.04 -0.26 13.64
C LYS A 61 7.40 -1.00 12.36
N VAL A 62 6.42 -1.62 11.72
CA VAL A 62 6.65 -2.32 10.44
C VAL A 62 6.94 -1.32 9.32
N LEU A 63 6.21 -0.20 9.27
CA LEU A 63 6.41 0.83 8.26
C LEU A 63 7.78 1.49 8.35
N LEU A 64 8.33 1.68 9.57
CA LEU A 64 9.67 2.22 9.78
C LEU A 64 10.80 1.32 9.24
N GLU A 65 10.55 0.00 9.14
CA GLU A 65 11.50 -0.98 8.59
C GLU A 65 11.21 -1.31 7.12
N THR A 66 10.26 -0.60 6.49
CA THR A 66 9.81 -0.87 5.12
C THR A 66 10.42 0.14 4.15
N ASP A 67 10.87 -0.33 2.99
CA ASP A 67 11.38 0.53 1.91
C ASP A 67 10.31 0.93 0.89
N ILE A 68 9.30 0.09 0.67
CA ILE A 68 8.26 0.25 -0.35
C ILE A 68 6.94 -0.28 0.20
N LEU A 69 5.87 0.51 0.18
CA LEU A 69 4.54 -0.01 0.48
C LEU A 69 3.84 -0.47 -0.80
N CYS A 70 3.34 -1.70 -0.80
CA CYS A 70 2.63 -2.30 -1.92
C CYS A 70 1.19 -2.66 -1.54
N LEU A 71 0.21 -2.20 -2.32
CA LEU A 71 -1.22 -2.53 -2.15
C LEU A 71 -1.84 -2.96 -3.50
N PRO A 72 -1.81 -4.24 -3.87
CA PRO A 72 -2.31 -4.72 -5.16
C PRO A 72 -3.81 -5.05 -5.14
N SER A 73 -4.62 -4.29 -4.39
CA SER A 73 -6.05 -4.54 -4.20
C SER A 73 -6.86 -4.28 -5.47
N TYR A 74 -7.90 -5.09 -5.71
CA TYR A 74 -8.80 -4.91 -6.86
C TYR A 74 -9.88 -3.84 -6.63
N ARG A 75 -10.16 -3.50 -5.39
CA ARG A 75 -11.15 -2.49 -5.01
C ARG A 75 -10.77 -1.88 -3.68
N GLU A 76 -10.70 -0.56 -3.63
CA GLU A 76 -10.53 0.23 -2.42
C GLU A 76 -11.42 1.50 -2.50
N GLY A 77 -11.92 1.95 -1.35
CA GLY A 77 -12.53 3.26 -1.20
C GLY A 77 -11.45 4.33 -1.01
N LEU A 78 -11.01 4.52 0.24
CA LEU A 78 -9.77 5.24 0.58
C LEU A 78 -8.89 4.28 1.39
N PRO A 79 -7.81 3.74 0.81
CA PRO A 79 -7.00 2.72 1.47
C PRO A 79 -6.14 3.33 2.57
N LYS A 80 -6.53 3.10 3.83
CA LYS A 80 -5.84 3.61 5.02
C LYS A 80 -4.36 3.21 5.03
N SER A 81 -4.04 1.99 4.61
CA SER A 81 -2.65 1.51 4.53
C SER A 81 -1.77 2.35 3.59
N LEU A 82 -2.32 2.83 2.45
CA LEU A 82 -1.56 3.73 1.56
C LEU A 82 -1.35 5.10 2.22
N VAL A 83 -2.34 5.62 2.94
CA VAL A 83 -2.21 6.90 3.68
C VAL A 83 -1.16 6.77 4.78
N GLU A 84 -1.18 5.66 5.53
CA GLU A 84 -0.19 5.35 6.57
C GLU A 84 1.23 5.21 5.98
N GLY A 85 1.37 4.49 4.86
CA GLY A 85 2.66 4.38 4.17
C GLY A 85 3.16 5.71 3.62
N ALA A 86 2.26 6.54 3.08
CA ALA A 86 2.60 7.88 2.65
C ALA A 86 3.08 8.76 3.83
N ALA A 87 2.40 8.70 4.97
CA ALA A 87 2.80 9.39 6.20
C ALA A 87 4.15 8.89 6.75
N ALA A 88 4.49 7.63 6.50
CA ALA A 88 5.80 7.04 6.83
C ALA A 88 6.89 7.37 5.79
N SER A 89 6.64 8.25 4.83
CA SER A 89 7.57 8.62 3.76
C SER A 89 7.97 7.47 2.85
N LEU A 90 7.06 6.51 2.60
CA LEU A 90 7.31 5.39 1.71
C LEU A 90 6.86 5.72 0.27
N PRO A 91 7.62 5.31 -0.75
CA PRO A 91 7.09 5.23 -2.10
C PRO A 91 6.02 4.15 -2.17
N LEU A 92 4.98 4.39 -2.95
CA LEU A 92 3.79 3.57 -2.99
C LEU A 92 3.70 2.80 -4.31
N VAL A 93 3.38 1.52 -4.25
CA VAL A 93 2.99 0.74 -5.43
C VAL A 93 1.58 0.21 -5.20
N ALA A 94 0.65 0.59 -6.06
CA ALA A 94 -0.73 0.20 -5.89
C ALA A 94 -1.39 -0.13 -7.24
N THR A 95 -2.48 -0.88 -7.20
CA THR A 95 -3.30 -1.08 -8.39
C THR A 95 -4.06 0.18 -8.76
N ASP A 96 -4.26 0.38 -10.05
CA ASP A 96 -4.98 1.51 -10.62
C ASP A 96 -6.49 1.39 -10.37
N THR A 97 -6.91 1.74 -9.16
CA THR A 97 -8.31 1.76 -8.72
C THR A 97 -8.69 3.15 -8.20
N VAL A 98 -9.98 3.44 -8.16
CA VAL A 98 -10.49 4.77 -7.75
C VAL A 98 -9.88 5.21 -6.42
N GLY A 99 -9.95 4.37 -5.39
CA GLY A 99 -9.42 4.74 -4.07
C GLY A 99 -7.90 4.83 -4.01
N CYS A 100 -7.18 4.05 -4.80
CA CYS A 100 -5.71 4.13 -4.84
C CYS A 100 -5.24 5.42 -5.51
N ARG A 101 -5.94 5.92 -6.54
CA ARG A 101 -5.65 7.20 -7.22
C ARG A 101 -5.79 8.41 -6.30
N GLU A 102 -6.57 8.32 -5.23
CA GLU A 102 -6.67 9.40 -4.22
C GLU A 102 -5.36 9.60 -3.45
N VAL A 103 -4.56 8.55 -3.32
CA VAL A 103 -3.33 8.55 -2.51
C VAL A 103 -2.06 8.42 -3.38
N VAL A 104 -2.15 7.76 -4.53
CA VAL A 104 -1.01 7.54 -5.43
C VAL A 104 -1.16 8.37 -6.70
N ILE A 105 -0.19 9.22 -6.97
CA ILE A 105 -0.03 9.93 -8.24
C ILE A 105 1.09 9.21 -9.00
N ASP A 106 0.72 8.55 -10.10
CA ASP A 106 1.64 7.73 -10.88
C ASP A 106 2.88 8.50 -11.33
N GLY A 107 4.05 7.91 -11.12
CA GLY A 107 5.35 8.53 -11.43
C GLY A 107 5.79 9.65 -10.48
N HIS A 108 4.96 10.07 -9.52
CA HIS A 108 5.28 11.18 -8.60
C HIS A 108 5.62 10.70 -7.19
N ASN A 109 4.69 10.04 -6.52
CA ASN A 109 4.90 9.49 -5.18
C ASN A 109 4.83 7.95 -5.15
N GLY A 110 4.74 7.32 -6.31
CA GLY A 110 4.66 5.87 -6.47
C GLY A 110 4.28 5.47 -7.89
N PHE A 111 3.83 4.23 -8.03
CA PHE A 111 3.36 3.69 -9.30
C PHE A 111 1.97 3.08 -9.17
N LEU A 112 1.14 3.34 -10.18
CA LEU A 112 -0.13 2.68 -10.38
C LEU A 112 0.01 1.60 -11.46
N VAL A 113 -0.43 0.38 -11.16
CA VAL A 113 -0.35 -0.77 -12.05
C VAL A 113 -1.74 -1.34 -12.32
N PRO A 114 -1.98 -1.98 -13.47
CA PRO A 114 -3.26 -2.63 -13.73
C PRO A 114 -3.60 -3.68 -12.67
N ILE A 115 -4.89 -3.84 -12.38
CA ILE A 115 -5.37 -4.94 -11.52
C ILE A 115 -5.05 -6.29 -12.17
N LYS A 116 -4.73 -7.31 -11.34
CA LYS A 116 -4.41 -8.67 -11.80
C LYS A 116 -3.20 -8.75 -12.74
N ASP A 117 -2.28 -7.82 -12.66
CA ASP A 117 -1.06 -7.82 -13.47
C ASP A 117 0.19 -7.91 -12.57
N SER A 118 0.57 -9.13 -12.25
CA SER A 118 1.75 -9.44 -11.44
C SER A 118 3.06 -9.01 -12.12
N LYS A 119 3.11 -8.96 -13.46
CA LYS A 119 4.29 -8.53 -14.21
C LYS A 119 4.51 -7.03 -14.05
N LYS A 120 3.47 -6.22 -14.26
CA LYS A 120 3.55 -4.77 -14.05
C LYS A 120 3.81 -4.42 -12.59
N LEU A 121 3.24 -5.19 -11.66
CA LEU A 121 3.53 -5.05 -10.24
C LEU A 121 5.02 -5.30 -9.95
N ALA A 122 5.58 -6.39 -10.49
CA ALA A 122 7.00 -6.70 -10.34
C ALA A 122 7.90 -5.62 -10.97
N GLU A 123 7.58 -5.14 -12.18
CA GLU A 123 8.33 -4.07 -12.85
C GLU A 123 8.36 -2.77 -12.02
N ALA A 124 7.23 -2.38 -11.44
CA ALA A 124 7.14 -1.19 -10.59
C ALA A 124 7.99 -1.33 -9.31
N ILE A 125 7.90 -2.49 -8.65
CA ILE A 125 8.70 -2.79 -7.46
C ILE A 125 10.18 -2.85 -7.82
N GLU A 126 10.56 -3.49 -8.94
CA GLU A 126 11.95 -3.61 -9.40
C GLU A 126 12.61 -2.23 -9.58
N LYS A 127 11.91 -1.28 -10.22
CA LYS A 127 12.40 0.09 -10.39
C LYS A 127 12.75 0.73 -9.04
N LEU A 128 11.88 0.59 -8.06
CA LEU A 128 12.09 1.16 -6.74
C LEU A 128 13.18 0.40 -5.95
N VAL A 129 13.32 -0.91 -6.11
CA VAL A 129 14.37 -1.69 -5.45
C VAL A 129 15.74 -1.29 -5.98
N LEU A 130 15.87 -1.09 -7.29
CA LEU A 130 17.15 -0.79 -7.94
C LEU A 130 17.57 0.68 -7.83
N ASP A 131 16.61 1.61 -7.66
CA ASP A 131 16.88 3.05 -7.58
C ASP A 131 16.54 3.63 -6.20
N SER A 132 17.54 3.72 -5.34
CA SER A 132 17.38 4.29 -3.99
C SER A 132 17.10 5.80 -4.00
N SER A 133 17.55 6.51 -5.00
CA SER A 133 17.30 7.96 -5.16
C SER A 133 15.85 8.21 -5.50
N LEU A 134 15.30 7.40 -6.41
CA LEU A 134 13.88 7.42 -6.77
C LEU A 134 13.00 7.07 -5.56
N ARG A 135 13.37 6.04 -4.78
CA ARG A 135 12.65 5.70 -3.54
C ARG A 135 12.56 6.88 -2.59
N LYS A 136 13.70 7.54 -2.33
CA LYS A 136 13.76 8.71 -1.44
C LYS A 136 12.98 9.89 -1.97
N LEU A 137 13.01 10.14 -3.28
CA LEU A 137 12.24 11.20 -3.91
C LEU A 137 10.74 10.96 -3.75
N MET A 138 10.27 9.78 -4.19
CA MET A 138 8.84 9.44 -4.13
C MET A 138 8.34 9.34 -2.69
N GLY A 139 9.16 8.86 -1.75
CA GLY A 139 8.81 8.83 -0.33
C GLY A 139 8.59 10.23 0.25
N ARG A 140 9.43 11.21 -0.09
CA ARG A 140 9.22 12.62 0.32
C ARG A 140 7.93 13.19 -0.26
N GLU A 141 7.62 12.90 -1.50
CA GLU A 141 6.37 13.36 -2.13
C GLU A 141 5.14 12.67 -1.51
N SER A 142 5.24 11.39 -1.15
CA SER A 142 4.21 10.69 -0.36
C SER A 142 3.94 11.41 0.96
N PHE A 143 4.96 11.74 1.72
CA PHE A 143 4.82 12.44 3.01
C PHE A 143 4.19 13.82 2.85
N ARG A 144 4.62 14.60 1.85
CA ARG A 144 4.03 15.92 1.56
C ARG A 144 2.54 15.81 1.25
N MET A 145 2.17 14.82 0.43
CA MET A 145 0.77 14.57 0.10
C MET A 145 -0.04 14.16 1.34
N ALA A 146 0.47 13.23 2.15
CA ALA A 146 -0.21 12.79 3.37
C ALA A 146 -0.50 13.96 4.30
N ASN A 147 0.49 14.80 4.58
CA ASN A 147 0.32 15.98 5.43
C ASN A 147 -0.65 17.01 4.86
N SER A 148 -0.62 17.25 3.55
CA SER A 148 -1.45 18.29 2.93
C SER A 148 -2.91 17.87 2.76
N LYS A 149 -3.17 16.57 2.48
CA LYS A 149 -4.52 16.09 2.16
C LYS A 149 -5.17 15.31 3.31
N PHE A 150 -4.40 14.52 4.07
CA PHE A 150 -4.93 13.50 4.98
C PHE A 150 -4.58 13.73 6.46
N SER A 151 -3.96 14.85 6.82
CA SER A 151 -3.72 15.16 8.23
C SER A 151 -5.03 15.34 9.00
N SER A 152 -5.07 14.86 10.24
CA SER A 152 -6.27 14.96 11.09
C SER A 152 -6.76 16.40 11.24
N SER A 153 -5.85 17.37 11.36
CA SER A 153 -6.19 18.81 11.42
C SER A 153 -6.94 19.26 10.16
N LYS A 154 -6.47 18.84 8.98
CA LYS A 154 -7.12 19.19 7.70
C LYS A 154 -8.51 18.56 7.58
N ILE A 155 -8.63 17.27 7.88
CA ILE A 155 -9.91 16.56 7.83
C ILE A 155 -10.90 17.17 8.81
N ASN A 156 -10.49 17.42 10.05
CA ASN A 156 -11.36 18.04 11.07
C ASN A 156 -11.81 19.44 10.63
N SER A 157 -10.91 20.27 10.08
CA SER A 157 -11.26 21.59 9.58
C SER A 157 -12.32 21.53 8.46
N LEU A 158 -12.17 20.62 7.49
CA LEU A 158 -13.13 20.43 6.41
C LEU A 158 -14.47 19.92 6.93
N THR A 159 -14.47 18.99 7.87
CA THR A 159 -15.68 18.46 8.49
C THR A 159 -16.45 19.54 9.24
N LEU A 160 -15.76 20.35 10.05
CA LEU A 160 -16.37 21.47 10.78
C LEU A 160 -16.95 22.52 9.82
N LYS A 161 -16.30 22.78 8.69
CA LYS A 161 -16.83 23.68 7.68
C LYS A 161 -18.17 23.20 7.14
N VAL A 162 -18.30 21.92 6.80
CA VAL A 162 -19.55 21.32 6.33
C VAL A 162 -20.65 21.42 7.39
N TYR A 163 -20.36 21.12 8.65
CA TYR A 163 -21.34 21.27 9.73
C TYR A 163 -21.80 22.72 9.88
N ASN A 164 -20.90 23.69 9.87
CA ASN A 164 -21.26 25.10 9.99
C ASN A 164 -22.15 25.56 8.82
N GLU A 165 -21.84 25.15 7.58
CA GLU A 165 -22.67 25.46 6.40
C GLU A 165 -24.09 24.88 6.50
N LEU A 166 -24.23 23.67 7.08
CA LEU A 166 -25.53 23.03 7.27
C LEU A 166 -26.34 23.71 8.40
N CYS A 167 -25.70 24.09 9.50
CA CYS A 167 -26.34 24.81 10.58
C CYS A 167 -26.88 26.19 10.14
N LEU A 168 -26.09 26.93 9.35
CA LEU A 168 -26.48 28.24 8.82
C LEU A 168 -27.61 28.18 7.79
N LYS A 169 -27.80 27.08 7.09
CA LYS A 169 -28.91 26.89 6.14
C LYS A 169 -30.23 26.55 6.81
N ASN A 170 -30.21 26.11 8.07
CA ASN A 170 -31.37 25.70 8.85
C ASN A 170 -31.76 26.71 9.94
N SER A 171 -31.09 27.86 9.98
CA SER A 171 -31.41 29.05 10.80
C SER A 171 -32.04 30.12 9.95
#